data_a6105fb4e7ff775f8bf66a4ea765b967
#
_entry.id   a6105fb4e7ff775f8bf66a4ea765b967
#
_cell.length_a   1.000
_cell.length_b   1.000
_cell.length_c   1.000
_cell.angle_alpha   90.00
_cell.angle_beta   90.00
_cell.angle_gamma   90.00
#
_symmetry.space_group_name_H-M   'P 1'
#
loop_
_entity.id
_entity.type
_entity.pdbx_description
1 polymer ?
#
loop_
_entity_poly.entity_id
_entity_poly.type
_entity_poly.pdbx_seq_one_letter_code
_entity_poly.pdbx_strand_id
1 'polypeptide(L)'
;MTDIVDLDRYPLDKLESAEGQALIKDCQKALSRDGMFNLPGLIRPRMLEQMVGEVLPIIKSSSFTHRRRHNVYFLPEIEGLEPEHPALTEFETANHTVCADQIPDSALIKLYLWPPLADFLAAVMQKPALYPMDDPLACLNVMAYRS
;
A
#
# COMPACT_ATOMS: atom_id res chain seq x y z
N MET A 1 -4.75 -18.79 2.28
CA MET A 1 -5.05 -17.45 1.72
C MET A 1 -6.53 -17.09 1.83
N THR A 2 -7.43 -18.03 1.67
CA THR A 2 -8.90 -17.84 1.81
C THR A 2 -9.32 -17.21 3.16
N ASP A 3 -8.53 -17.43 4.22
CA ASP A 3 -8.79 -16.79 5.53
C ASP A 3 -8.41 -15.31 5.55
N ILE A 4 -7.50 -14.88 4.69
CA ILE A 4 -7.01 -13.50 4.60
C ILE A 4 -7.86 -12.70 3.60
N VAL A 5 -8.01 -13.24 2.39
CA VAL A 5 -8.66 -12.58 1.25
C VAL A 5 -10.06 -13.13 1.05
N ASP A 6 -11.01 -12.25 0.77
CA ASP A 6 -12.36 -12.62 0.38
C ASP A 6 -12.40 -13.03 -1.10
N LEU A 7 -11.99 -14.28 -1.37
CA LEU A 7 -11.92 -14.83 -2.73
C LEU A 7 -13.29 -15.12 -3.35
N ASP A 8 -14.35 -15.20 -2.54
CA ASP A 8 -15.72 -15.35 -3.05
C ASP A 8 -16.18 -14.04 -3.72
N ARG A 9 -15.77 -12.91 -3.17
CA ARG A 9 -16.10 -11.59 -3.71
C ARG A 9 -15.07 -11.12 -4.75
N TYR A 10 -13.81 -11.45 -4.56
CA TYR A 10 -12.67 -11.02 -5.39
C TYR A 10 -11.85 -12.25 -5.79
N PRO A 11 -12.15 -12.90 -6.92
CA PRO A 11 -11.53 -14.17 -7.33
C PRO A 11 -10.12 -13.99 -7.88
N LEU A 12 -9.19 -13.48 -7.04
CA LEU A 12 -7.81 -13.22 -7.42
C LEU A 12 -7.03 -14.50 -7.75
N ASP A 13 -7.48 -15.64 -7.27
CA ASP A 13 -6.92 -16.97 -7.55
C ASP A 13 -7.49 -17.63 -8.81
N LYS A 14 -8.43 -16.97 -9.51
CA LYS A 14 -9.14 -17.47 -10.70
C LYS A 14 -9.31 -16.35 -11.74
N LEU A 15 -8.22 -15.65 -12.05
CA LEU A 15 -8.26 -14.48 -12.94
C LEU A 15 -8.80 -14.79 -14.34
N GLU A 16 -8.64 -16.03 -14.81
CA GLU A 16 -9.14 -16.48 -16.13
C GLU A 16 -10.66 -16.74 -16.14
N SER A 17 -11.33 -16.76 -14.99
CA SER A 17 -12.78 -16.88 -14.92
C SER A 17 -13.48 -15.64 -15.45
N ALA A 18 -14.77 -15.77 -15.76
CA ALA A 18 -15.58 -14.62 -16.22
C ALA A 18 -15.63 -13.51 -15.16
N GLU A 19 -15.73 -13.88 -13.89
CA GLU A 19 -15.74 -12.98 -12.73
C GLU A 19 -14.37 -12.31 -12.54
N GLY A 20 -13.28 -13.07 -12.69
CA GLY A 20 -11.91 -12.54 -12.62
C GLY A 20 -11.63 -11.51 -13.71
N GLN A 21 -12.02 -11.82 -14.95
CA GLN A 21 -11.88 -10.92 -16.09
C GLN A 21 -12.76 -9.66 -15.95
N ALA A 22 -13.95 -9.78 -15.38
CA ALA A 22 -14.82 -8.63 -15.10
C ALA A 22 -14.18 -7.71 -14.04
N LEU A 23 -13.67 -8.28 -12.94
CA LEU A 23 -12.96 -7.55 -11.89
C LEU A 23 -11.76 -6.77 -12.44
N ILE A 24 -10.92 -7.41 -13.25
CA ILE A 24 -9.76 -6.77 -13.89
C ILE A 24 -10.21 -5.58 -14.72
N LYS A 25 -11.22 -5.75 -15.59
CA LYS A 25 -11.73 -4.65 -16.45
C LYS A 25 -12.29 -3.49 -15.65
N ASP A 26 -12.99 -3.74 -14.56
CA ASP A 26 -13.55 -2.68 -13.73
C ASP A 26 -12.47 -1.93 -12.98
N CYS A 27 -11.44 -2.63 -12.47
CA CYS A 27 -10.27 -1.99 -11.86
C CYS A 27 -9.46 -1.18 -12.89
N GLN A 28 -9.28 -1.68 -14.12
CA GLN A 28 -8.63 -0.94 -15.21
C GLN A 28 -9.37 0.35 -15.55
N LYS A 29 -10.71 0.31 -15.64
CA LYS A 29 -11.53 1.50 -15.89
C LYS A 29 -11.39 2.53 -14.77
N ALA A 30 -11.46 2.08 -13.51
CA ALA A 30 -11.29 2.94 -12.35
C ALA A 30 -9.89 3.57 -12.33
N LEU A 31 -8.84 2.77 -12.54
CA LEU A 31 -7.46 3.24 -12.60
C LEU A 31 -7.25 4.28 -13.71
N SER A 32 -7.82 4.07 -14.90
CA SER A 32 -7.73 5.01 -16.03
C SER A 32 -8.47 6.31 -15.78
N ARG A 33 -9.61 6.26 -15.10
CA ARG A 33 -10.46 7.43 -14.85
C ARG A 33 -9.99 8.25 -13.65
N ASP A 34 -9.68 7.56 -12.54
CA ASP A 34 -9.50 8.16 -11.22
C ASP A 34 -8.03 8.11 -10.73
N GLY A 35 -7.14 7.42 -11.48
CA GLY A 35 -5.77 7.15 -11.05
C GLY A 35 -5.65 6.12 -9.93
N MET A 36 -6.77 5.51 -9.52
CA MET A 36 -6.82 4.52 -8.45
C MET A 36 -8.02 3.58 -8.61
N PHE A 37 -7.97 2.44 -7.95
CA PHE A 37 -9.12 1.57 -7.72
C PHE A 37 -9.15 1.12 -6.26
N ASN A 38 -10.31 0.69 -5.79
CA ASN A 38 -10.50 0.23 -4.43
C ASN A 38 -11.24 -1.12 -4.43
N LEU A 39 -10.85 -2.02 -3.54
CA LEU A 39 -11.48 -3.32 -3.31
C LEU A 39 -11.97 -3.39 -1.84
N PRO A 40 -13.12 -2.78 -1.50
CA PRO A 40 -13.62 -2.73 -0.14
C PRO A 40 -13.88 -4.14 0.42
N GLY A 41 -13.25 -4.47 1.56
CA GLY A 41 -13.41 -5.77 2.19
C GLY A 41 -12.60 -6.88 1.53
N LEU A 42 -11.60 -6.56 0.69
CA LEU A 42 -10.66 -7.56 0.14
C LEU A 42 -10.01 -8.36 1.25
N ILE A 43 -9.52 -7.69 2.29
CA ILE A 43 -9.03 -8.34 3.50
C ILE A 43 -10.23 -8.59 4.42
N ARG A 44 -10.43 -9.84 4.84
CA ARG A 44 -11.52 -10.20 5.75
C ARG A 44 -11.37 -9.45 7.08
N PRO A 45 -12.46 -8.94 7.69
CA PRO A 45 -12.38 -8.10 8.89
C PRO A 45 -11.57 -8.70 10.02
N ARG A 46 -11.76 -9.99 10.33
CA ARG A 46 -11.00 -10.70 11.37
C ARG A 46 -9.48 -10.68 11.11
N MET A 47 -9.08 -10.83 9.85
CA MET A 47 -7.66 -10.80 9.48
C MET A 47 -7.10 -9.39 9.52
N LEU A 48 -7.90 -8.39 9.16
CA LEU A 48 -7.50 -6.99 9.32
C LEU A 48 -7.23 -6.63 10.78
N GLU A 49 -8.11 -7.05 11.70
CA GLU A 49 -7.91 -6.89 13.15
C GLU A 49 -6.64 -7.60 13.64
N GLN A 50 -6.38 -8.80 13.14
CA GLN A 50 -5.15 -9.54 13.46
C GLN A 50 -3.92 -8.78 12.94
N MET A 51 -3.89 -8.36 11.67
CA MET A 51 -2.79 -7.60 11.08
C MET A 51 -2.50 -6.31 11.86
N VAL A 52 -3.54 -5.58 12.26
CA VAL A 52 -3.41 -4.40 13.11
C VAL A 52 -2.83 -4.77 14.47
N GLY A 53 -3.31 -5.86 15.08
CA GLY A 53 -2.80 -6.36 16.38
C GLY A 53 -1.33 -6.79 16.32
N GLU A 54 -0.86 -7.31 15.20
CA GLU A 54 0.55 -7.69 14.97
C GLU A 54 1.46 -6.46 14.89
N VAL A 55 1.00 -5.37 14.27
CA VAL A 55 1.83 -4.18 13.97
C VAL A 55 1.79 -3.13 15.09
N LEU A 56 0.65 -2.91 15.73
CA LEU A 56 0.48 -1.86 16.75
C LEU A 56 1.51 -1.90 17.90
N PRO A 57 1.88 -3.05 18.49
CA PRO A 57 2.92 -3.11 19.51
C PRO A 57 4.28 -2.62 18.99
N ILE A 58 4.62 -2.98 17.75
CA ILE A 58 5.89 -2.64 17.11
C ILE A 58 5.93 -1.14 16.80
N ILE A 59 4.83 -0.56 16.31
CA ILE A 59 4.73 0.90 16.11
C ILE A 59 5.05 1.65 17.39
N LYS A 60 4.58 1.15 18.55
CA LYS A 60 4.78 1.81 19.85
C LYS A 60 6.19 1.64 20.41
N SER A 61 6.84 0.51 20.16
CA SER A 61 8.09 0.13 20.84
C SER A 61 9.34 0.29 19.98
N SER A 62 9.25 0.06 18.66
CA SER A 62 10.43 -0.11 17.81
C SER A 62 10.25 0.37 16.37
N SER A 63 9.21 1.17 16.08
CA SER A 63 9.08 1.77 14.76
C SER A 63 10.18 2.80 14.51
N PHE A 64 10.61 2.90 13.26
CA PHE A 64 11.45 3.99 12.82
C PHE A 64 10.60 5.26 12.67
N THR A 65 11.01 6.35 13.33
CA THR A 65 10.32 7.65 13.19
C THR A 65 11.07 8.53 12.21
N HIS A 66 10.44 8.80 11.07
CA HIS A 66 10.95 9.75 10.11
C HIS A 66 10.24 11.10 10.32
N ARG A 67 11.05 12.15 10.53
CA ARG A 67 10.59 13.54 10.61
C ARG A 67 11.20 14.34 9.48
N ARG A 68 10.38 15.13 8.82
CA ARG A 68 10.83 15.99 7.73
C ARG A 68 10.10 17.32 7.77
N ARG A 69 10.86 18.41 7.59
CA ARG A 69 10.31 19.73 7.35
C ARG A 69 10.41 20.04 5.86
N HIS A 70 9.32 20.37 5.23
CA HIS A 70 9.25 20.60 3.79
C HIS A 70 7.97 21.37 3.42
N ASN A 71 7.97 22.00 2.26
CA ASN A 71 6.74 22.47 1.58
C ASN A 71 6.15 21.36 0.68
N VAL A 72 5.04 21.63 0.03
CA VAL A 72 4.35 20.67 -0.85
C VAL A 72 5.18 20.22 -2.06
N TYR A 73 6.17 20.99 -2.46
CA TYR A 73 7.04 20.68 -3.60
C TYR A 73 8.36 20.02 -3.21
N PHE A 74 8.67 19.94 -1.91
CA PHE A 74 9.96 19.46 -1.40
C PHE A 74 11.17 20.26 -1.92
N LEU A 75 10.96 21.52 -2.30
CA LEU A 75 11.97 22.42 -2.84
C LEU A 75 12.01 23.70 -1.99
N PRO A 76 13.20 24.15 -1.54
CA PRO A 76 13.31 25.38 -0.78
C PRO A 76 12.99 26.63 -1.60
N GLU A 77 13.20 26.55 -2.91
CA GLU A 77 12.97 27.65 -3.85
C GLU A 77 12.32 27.09 -5.12
N ILE A 78 11.46 27.89 -5.73
CA ILE A 78 10.82 27.57 -7.01
C ILE A 78 10.95 28.81 -7.90
N GLU A 79 11.47 28.62 -9.09
CA GLU A 79 11.63 29.69 -10.07
C GLU A 79 10.28 30.42 -10.33
N GLY A 80 10.29 31.73 -10.22
CA GLY A 80 9.09 32.56 -10.43
C GLY A 80 8.19 32.73 -9.20
N LEU A 81 8.58 32.21 -8.03
CA LEU A 81 7.88 32.44 -6.76
C LEU A 81 8.74 33.30 -5.82
N GLU A 82 8.10 34.28 -5.18
CA GLU A 82 8.73 35.07 -4.11
C GLU A 82 8.91 34.20 -2.85
N PRO A 83 9.94 34.47 -2.00
CA PRO A 83 10.25 33.67 -0.81
C PRO A 83 9.07 33.49 0.16
N GLU A 84 8.18 34.48 0.26
CA GLU A 84 7.01 34.47 1.15
C GLU A 84 5.75 33.86 0.49
N HIS A 85 5.88 33.33 -0.73
CA HIS A 85 4.73 32.76 -1.43
C HIS A 85 4.12 31.59 -0.63
N PRO A 86 2.79 31.51 -0.46
CA PRO A 86 2.12 30.47 0.34
C PRO A 86 2.48 29.04 -0.04
N ALA A 87 2.79 28.80 -1.32
CA ALA A 87 3.23 27.50 -1.81
C ALA A 87 4.58 27.02 -1.22
N LEU A 88 5.40 27.95 -0.71
CA LEU A 88 6.68 27.67 -0.06
C LEU A 88 6.56 27.51 1.46
N THR A 89 5.35 27.67 2.02
CA THR A 89 5.11 27.46 3.45
C THR A 89 5.52 26.05 3.85
N GLU A 90 6.47 25.96 4.78
CA GLU A 90 6.94 24.69 5.30
C GLU A 90 6.06 24.17 6.45
N PHE A 91 5.90 22.87 6.47
CA PHE A 91 5.25 22.14 7.56
C PHE A 91 6.08 20.91 7.93
N GLU A 92 5.92 20.47 9.16
CA GLU A 92 6.57 19.23 9.63
C GLU A 92 5.65 18.04 9.39
N THR A 93 6.21 16.99 8.80
CA THR A 93 5.56 15.67 8.73
C THR A 93 6.35 14.68 9.56
N ALA A 94 5.62 13.79 10.23
CA ALA A 94 6.20 12.67 10.95
C ALA A 94 5.41 11.40 10.64
N ASN A 95 6.13 10.33 10.33
CA ASN A 95 5.56 8.99 10.24
C ASN A 95 6.35 8.01 11.10
N HIS A 96 5.67 6.96 11.53
CA HIS A 96 6.24 5.83 12.24
C HIS A 96 6.17 4.64 11.30
N THR A 97 7.32 4.11 10.91
CA THR A 97 7.41 3.03 9.93
C THR A 97 7.84 1.74 10.62
N VAL A 98 7.11 0.66 10.35
CA VAL A 98 7.48 -0.71 10.67
C VAL A 98 7.88 -1.37 9.36
N CYS A 99 9.09 -1.92 9.31
CA CYS A 99 9.67 -2.58 8.15
C CYS A 99 9.34 -4.08 8.14
N ALA A 100 9.48 -4.70 6.97
CA ALA A 100 9.14 -6.11 6.74
C ALA A 100 9.88 -7.07 7.68
N ASP A 101 11.15 -6.83 7.96
CA ASP A 101 12.00 -7.63 8.85
C ASP A 101 11.52 -7.65 10.32
N GLN A 102 10.74 -6.64 10.72
CA GLN A 102 10.15 -6.56 12.05
C GLN A 102 8.85 -7.39 12.19
N ILE A 103 8.27 -7.83 11.06
CA ILE A 103 7.00 -8.58 11.00
C ILE A 103 7.07 -9.80 10.08
N PRO A 104 8.13 -10.64 10.12
CA PRO A 104 8.41 -11.68 9.11
C PRO A 104 7.29 -12.72 9.01
N ASP A 105 6.59 -13.01 10.10
CA ASP A 105 5.52 -14.01 10.17
C ASP A 105 4.12 -13.43 9.98
N SER A 106 4.02 -12.13 9.73
CA SER A 106 2.74 -11.41 9.61
C SER A 106 1.91 -11.89 8.42
N ALA A 107 0.60 -11.84 8.59
CA ALA A 107 -0.35 -12.04 7.50
C ALA A 107 -0.19 -10.99 6.38
N LEU A 108 0.36 -9.81 6.68
CA LEU A 108 0.70 -8.79 5.67
C LEU A 108 1.78 -9.27 4.72
N ILE A 109 2.86 -9.87 5.24
CA ILE A 109 3.94 -10.45 4.41
C ILE A 109 3.41 -11.61 3.56
N LYS A 110 2.59 -12.48 4.15
CA LYS A 110 1.95 -13.60 3.42
C LYS A 110 1.08 -13.12 2.27
N LEU A 111 0.34 -12.03 2.47
CA LEU A 111 -0.48 -11.41 1.43
C LEU A 111 0.38 -10.76 0.35
N TYR A 112 1.41 -10.01 0.75
CA TYR A 112 2.33 -9.33 -0.18
C TYR A 112 3.04 -10.31 -1.10
N LEU A 113 3.52 -11.44 -0.56
CA LEU A 113 4.25 -12.47 -1.30
C LEU A 113 3.32 -13.46 -2.03
N TRP A 114 2.02 -13.30 -1.97
CA TRP A 114 1.08 -14.21 -2.61
C TRP A 114 1.02 -13.96 -4.13
N PRO A 115 1.44 -14.93 -4.98
CA PRO A 115 1.57 -14.69 -6.42
C PRO A 115 0.30 -14.18 -7.11
N PRO A 116 -0.92 -14.70 -6.80
CA PRO A 116 -2.12 -14.20 -7.47
C PRO A 116 -2.42 -12.72 -7.21
N LEU A 117 -1.93 -12.13 -6.11
CA LEU A 117 -2.02 -10.67 -5.92
C LEU A 117 -1.15 -9.92 -6.95
N ALA A 118 0.09 -10.38 -7.15
CA ALA A 118 0.99 -9.79 -8.15
C ALA A 118 0.44 -9.97 -9.57
N ASP A 119 -0.11 -11.15 -9.90
CA ASP A 119 -0.70 -11.44 -11.19
C ASP A 119 -1.94 -10.56 -11.46
N PHE A 120 -2.81 -10.41 -10.47
CA PHE A 120 -3.95 -9.50 -10.56
C PHE A 120 -3.52 -8.05 -10.80
N LEU A 121 -2.56 -7.56 -10.01
CA LEU A 121 -2.05 -6.19 -10.16
C LEU A 121 -1.37 -5.99 -11.52
N ALA A 122 -0.60 -6.97 -12.00
CA ALA A 122 -0.01 -6.95 -13.33
C ALA A 122 -1.08 -6.83 -14.42
N ALA A 123 -2.14 -7.64 -14.33
CA ALA A 123 -3.26 -7.60 -15.27
C ALA A 123 -3.97 -6.24 -15.26
N VAL A 124 -4.28 -5.69 -14.08
CA VAL A 124 -4.92 -4.37 -13.95
C VAL A 124 -4.04 -3.25 -14.51
N MET A 125 -2.73 -3.29 -14.25
CA MET A 125 -1.75 -2.31 -14.73
C MET A 125 -1.32 -2.56 -16.19
N GLN A 126 -1.83 -3.58 -16.84
CA GLN A 126 -1.46 -3.99 -18.21
C GLN A 126 0.06 -4.21 -18.38
N LYS A 127 0.66 -4.85 -17.37
CA LYS A 127 2.08 -5.24 -17.35
C LYS A 127 2.21 -6.74 -17.58
N PRO A 128 3.31 -7.19 -18.21
CA PRO A 128 3.54 -8.63 -18.42
C PRO A 128 3.72 -9.39 -17.12
N ALA A 129 4.29 -8.78 -16.11
CA ALA A 129 4.46 -9.33 -14.76
C ALA A 129 4.77 -8.22 -13.75
N LEU A 130 4.50 -8.47 -12.47
CA LEU A 130 5.00 -7.73 -11.32
C LEU A 130 5.74 -8.70 -10.40
N TYR A 131 6.81 -8.22 -9.81
CA TYR A 131 7.65 -8.99 -8.91
C TYR A 131 7.68 -8.33 -7.54
N PRO A 132 7.64 -9.11 -6.43
CA PRO A 132 7.91 -8.55 -5.12
C PRO A 132 9.33 -7.99 -5.07
N MET A 133 9.51 -6.90 -4.32
CA MET A 133 10.84 -6.33 -4.08
C MET A 133 11.65 -7.31 -3.23
N ASP A 134 12.88 -7.57 -3.65
CA ASP A 134 13.83 -8.47 -2.95
C ASP A 134 14.72 -7.69 -1.96
N ASP A 135 14.08 -6.82 -1.18
CA ASP A 135 14.73 -6.07 -0.10
C ASP A 135 14.04 -6.42 1.22
N PRO A 136 14.70 -7.11 2.16
CA PRO A 136 14.08 -7.57 3.39
C PRO A 136 13.58 -6.43 4.30
N LEU A 137 14.11 -5.22 4.14
CA LEU A 137 13.71 -4.06 4.93
C LEU A 137 12.58 -3.27 4.27
N ALA A 138 12.68 -3.02 2.96
CA ALA A 138 11.82 -2.09 2.24
C ALA A 138 10.74 -2.75 1.38
N CYS A 139 10.70 -4.09 1.29
CA CYS A 139 9.71 -4.80 0.45
C CYS A 139 8.26 -4.52 0.88
N LEU A 140 8.02 -4.32 2.17
CA LEU A 140 6.76 -3.90 2.75
C LEU A 140 6.99 -2.97 3.93
N ASN A 141 6.37 -1.80 3.91
CA ASN A 141 6.41 -0.83 4.99
C ASN A 141 5.00 -0.51 5.48
N VAL A 142 4.77 -0.61 6.78
CA VAL A 142 3.55 -0.15 7.42
C VAL A 142 3.81 1.21 8.06
N MET A 143 3.09 2.23 7.60
CA MET A 143 3.29 3.60 8.08
C MET A 143 2.11 4.04 8.93
N ALA A 144 2.40 4.57 10.13
CA ALA A 144 1.42 5.22 10.98
C ALA A 144 1.72 6.72 11.04
N TYR A 145 0.68 7.50 10.77
CA TYR A 145 0.72 8.96 10.89
C TYR A 145 -0.02 9.35 12.17
N ARG A 146 0.50 10.34 12.88
CA ARG A 146 -0.21 10.98 13.99
C ARG A 146 -0.85 12.26 13.46
N SER A 147 -2.13 12.39 13.69
CA SER A 147 -2.86 13.67 13.55
C SER A 147 -2.56 14.59 14.72
#